data_a2c8962f8e5dea00e9e500d8d0dd1ded
#
_entry.id   a2c8962f8e5dea00e9e500d8d0dd1ded
#
_cell.length_a   1.000
_cell.length_b   1.000
_cell.length_c   1.000
_cell.angle_alpha   90.00
_cell.angle_beta   90.00
_cell.angle_gamma   90.00
#
_symmetry.space_group_name_H-M   'P 1'
#
loop_
_entity.id
_entity.type
_entity.pdbx_description
1 polymer ?
#
loop_
_entity_poly.entity_id
_entity_poly.type
_entity_poly.pdbx_seq_one_letter_code
_entity_poly.pdbx_strand_id
1 'polypeptide(L)'
;MARLYPFRALRYDPTRVNMTGVVTQPYDKITPAMQDAYYAASPYNLIRVILGKHNPTDTAAENVYTRAASTLNEWRAEGILKEESEPALYGYAQTYKVPGTEEIRERRGFIALGLLHDYADKVVYRHEQTFPKHKSDRLALFKATRAYCEQIYMLYSDPTFTAEKAIFESGAAPELEITDEYNVLHRVWKVTDPTLITRVLSAMDDKWLLIADGHHRYETSTTYMHERAAELGLDEAALSKNLSSRPELPSQNLSSRPERSAVERPAGEPAQLPAPAFPEAAMMMTFVNMDAPGITILPTHRVAFGLIGFNGREFATKAEHYFTVEEIHATPSGHYPGAENLLKHLNDTPGIAFIAATRDGDFLLTPKPEAIAPLLTNLSPRQQQLDVTQLHKVVLEKLLGLNEETIRAGQNIRYLREASDALQQLGSGNADVAFLIKPVTLAQMRDISLNLEVMPQKSTDFYPKLLSGLAMYTLD
;
A
#
# COMPACT_ATOMS: atom_id res chain seq x y z
N MET A 1 -15.86 -1.33 -13.56
CA MET A 1 -15.77 0.03 -13.06
C MET A 1 -15.89 0.00 -11.56
N ALA A 2 -15.17 0.87 -10.86
CA ALA A 2 -15.11 0.83 -9.39
C ALA A 2 -16.50 1.06 -8.78
N ARG A 3 -16.83 0.28 -7.76
CA ARG A 3 -18.03 0.47 -6.94
C ARG A 3 -17.63 0.60 -5.49
N LEU A 4 -18.16 1.65 -4.87
CA LEU A 4 -17.86 1.98 -3.51
C LEU A 4 -19.14 2.02 -2.67
N TYR A 5 -18.97 1.77 -1.38
CA TYR A 5 -20.07 1.80 -0.43
C TYR A 5 -19.66 2.57 0.82
N PRO A 6 -20.56 3.40 1.39
CA PRO A 6 -20.42 3.88 2.74
C PRO A 6 -20.62 2.72 3.72
N PHE A 7 -20.08 2.81 4.92
CA PHE A 7 -20.18 1.74 5.90
C PHE A 7 -20.22 2.24 7.34
N ARG A 8 -20.74 1.42 8.21
CA ARG A 8 -20.71 1.64 9.66
C ARG A 8 -19.38 1.12 10.17
N ALA A 9 -18.42 1.99 10.35
CA ALA A 9 -17.10 1.58 10.82
C ALA A 9 -17.14 1.19 12.29
N LEU A 10 -16.39 0.16 12.64
CA LEU A 10 -16.00 -0.12 14.02
C LEU A 10 -14.81 0.78 14.35
N ARG A 11 -14.92 1.62 15.39
CA ARG A 11 -13.91 2.63 15.73
C ARG A 11 -13.63 2.64 17.22
N TYR A 12 -12.42 3.05 17.58
CA TYR A 12 -12.09 3.33 18.97
C TYR A 12 -12.91 4.51 19.51
N ASP A 13 -13.38 4.39 20.76
CA ASP A 13 -13.97 5.49 21.49
C ASP A 13 -12.86 6.41 22.04
N PRO A 14 -12.67 7.63 21.48
CA PRO A 14 -11.59 8.51 21.89
C PRO A 14 -11.77 9.06 23.33
N THR A 15 -12.94 8.88 23.93
CA THR A 15 -13.17 9.23 25.35
C THR A 15 -12.62 8.18 26.31
N ARG A 16 -12.32 6.98 25.81
CA ARG A 16 -11.88 5.82 26.62
C ARG A 16 -10.43 5.44 26.37
N VAL A 17 -9.86 5.79 25.22
CA VAL A 17 -8.47 5.46 24.86
C VAL A 17 -7.74 6.67 24.31
N ASN A 18 -6.43 6.70 24.52
CA ASN A 18 -5.58 7.63 23.80
C ASN A 18 -5.35 7.08 22.38
N MET A 19 -5.86 7.78 21.36
CA MET A 19 -5.82 7.34 19.97
C MET A 19 -4.40 7.09 19.48
N THR A 20 -3.41 7.91 19.85
CA THR A 20 -1.99 7.69 19.48
C THR A 20 -1.44 6.36 20.00
N GLY A 21 -1.94 5.90 21.17
CA GLY A 21 -1.49 4.66 21.79
C GLY A 21 -2.14 3.39 21.25
N VAL A 22 -3.20 3.50 20.41
CA VAL A 22 -3.96 2.32 19.95
C VAL A 22 -3.86 2.04 18.45
N VAL A 23 -3.49 3.04 17.63
CA VAL A 23 -3.24 2.89 16.19
C VAL A 23 -1.86 2.31 15.93
N THR A 24 -1.65 1.76 14.73
CA THR A 24 -0.36 1.17 14.32
C THR A 24 -0.04 1.47 12.86
N GLN A 25 1.22 1.30 12.48
CA GLN A 25 1.59 1.11 11.09
C GLN A 25 0.96 -0.18 10.53
N PRO A 26 0.90 -0.37 9.19
CA PRO A 26 0.48 -1.63 8.59
C PRO A 26 1.36 -2.80 9.03
N TYR A 27 0.75 -3.98 9.18
CA TYR A 27 1.41 -5.17 9.75
C TYR A 27 2.76 -5.53 9.09
N ASP A 28 2.89 -5.33 7.79
CA ASP A 28 4.08 -5.67 7.00
C ASP A 28 5.22 -4.65 7.12
N LYS A 29 4.98 -3.56 7.85
CA LYS A 29 5.98 -2.52 8.18
C LYS A 29 6.43 -2.57 9.64
N ILE A 30 5.77 -3.37 10.46
CA ILE A 30 6.06 -3.46 11.90
C ILE A 30 7.25 -4.39 12.13
N THR A 31 8.32 -3.83 12.65
CA THR A 31 9.48 -4.62 13.12
C THR A 31 9.21 -5.24 14.49
N PRO A 32 9.99 -6.25 14.92
CA PRO A 32 9.85 -6.80 16.29
C PRO A 32 9.96 -5.75 17.39
N ALA A 33 10.86 -4.78 17.24
CA ALA A 33 11.01 -3.68 18.20
C ALA A 33 9.78 -2.77 18.23
N MET A 34 9.20 -2.46 17.08
CA MET A 34 7.94 -1.71 16.99
C MET A 34 6.77 -2.50 17.59
N GLN A 35 6.69 -3.81 17.33
CA GLN A 35 5.68 -4.67 17.94
C GLN A 35 5.75 -4.59 19.48
N ASP A 36 6.93 -4.71 20.05
CA ASP A 36 7.12 -4.59 21.51
C ASP A 36 6.72 -3.21 22.04
N ALA A 37 7.07 -2.14 21.32
CA ALA A 37 6.69 -0.78 21.68
C ALA A 37 5.17 -0.58 21.64
N TYR A 38 4.46 -1.07 20.62
CA TYR A 38 3.00 -1.02 20.53
C TYR A 38 2.32 -1.84 21.62
N TYR A 39 2.86 -3.02 21.97
CA TYR A 39 2.36 -3.82 23.09
C TYR A 39 2.47 -3.08 24.44
N ALA A 40 3.55 -2.30 24.60
CA ALA A 40 3.79 -1.51 25.80
C ALA A 40 2.96 -0.21 25.85
N ALA A 41 2.63 0.38 24.71
CA ALA A 41 1.95 1.66 24.60
C ALA A 41 0.51 1.60 25.17
N SER A 42 -0.21 0.51 24.92
CA SER A 42 -1.59 0.35 25.42
C SER A 42 -2.02 -1.13 25.43
N PRO A 43 -2.83 -1.55 26.42
CA PRO A 43 -3.50 -2.85 26.38
C PRO A 43 -4.51 -2.95 25.22
N TYR A 44 -4.96 -1.83 24.69
CA TYR A 44 -5.92 -1.72 23.59
C TYR A 44 -5.26 -1.42 22.24
N ASN A 45 -3.92 -1.51 22.14
CA ASN A 45 -3.25 -1.27 20.86
C ASN A 45 -3.60 -2.36 19.85
N LEU A 46 -3.94 -1.93 18.61
CA LEU A 46 -4.42 -2.78 17.53
C LEU A 46 -3.42 -3.88 17.12
N ILE A 47 -2.15 -3.73 17.49
CA ILE A 47 -1.10 -4.74 17.27
C ILE A 47 -1.52 -6.14 17.75
N ARG A 48 -2.30 -6.19 18.85
CA ARG A 48 -2.77 -7.46 19.44
C ARG A 48 -3.73 -8.22 18.53
N VAL A 49 -4.38 -7.51 17.62
CA VAL A 49 -5.31 -8.06 16.64
C VAL A 49 -4.59 -8.32 15.31
N ILE A 50 -3.90 -7.31 14.74
CA ILE A 50 -3.37 -7.43 13.37
C ILE A 50 -2.03 -8.17 13.28
N LEU A 51 -1.25 -8.16 14.35
CA LEU A 51 0.06 -8.84 14.41
C LEU A 51 0.36 -9.26 15.85
N GLY A 52 -0.46 -10.17 16.39
CA GLY A 52 -0.27 -10.72 17.72
C GLY A 52 1.02 -11.55 17.84
N LYS A 53 1.50 -11.75 19.06
CA LYS A 53 2.66 -12.58 19.33
C LYS A 53 2.29 -14.06 19.30
N HIS A 54 3.07 -14.88 18.61
CA HIS A 54 2.97 -16.33 18.68
C HIS A 54 3.52 -16.83 20.00
N ASN A 55 2.87 -17.82 20.58
CA ASN A 55 3.35 -18.52 21.77
C ASN A 55 3.88 -19.89 21.38
N PRO A 56 4.94 -20.40 22.04
CA PRO A 56 5.42 -21.77 21.80
C PRO A 56 4.37 -22.85 22.06
N THR A 57 3.34 -22.53 22.85
CA THR A 57 2.24 -23.42 23.21
C THR A 57 1.02 -23.29 22.29
N ASP A 58 1.11 -22.53 21.21
CA ASP A 58 0.00 -22.37 20.28
C ASP A 58 -0.43 -23.70 19.66
N THR A 59 -1.76 -23.92 19.61
CA THR A 59 -2.40 -25.12 19.06
C THR A 59 -3.39 -24.71 17.97
N ALA A 60 -4.02 -25.68 17.31
CA ALA A 60 -5.08 -25.40 16.33
C ALA A 60 -6.31 -24.69 16.96
N ALA A 61 -6.61 -24.98 18.23
CA ALA A 61 -7.75 -24.41 18.95
C ALA A 61 -7.43 -23.10 19.66
N GLU A 62 -6.19 -22.91 20.10
CA GLU A 62 -5.74 -21.73 20.84
C GLU A 62 -4.45 -21.21 20.24
N ASN A 63 -4.52 -20.15 19.48
CA ASN A 63 -3.43 -19.60 18.70
C ASN A 63 -3.55 -18.06 18.55
N VAL A 64 -2.65 -17.47 17.80
CA VAL A 64 -2.59 -16.02 17.60
C VAL A 64 -3.90 -15.48 16.98
N TYR A 65 -4.57 -16.23 16.10
CA TYR A 65 -5.80 -15.77 15.42
C TYR A 65 -7.01 -15.86 16.35
N THR A 66 -7.13 -16.94 17.12
CA THR A 66 -8.23 -17.08 18.10
C THR A 66 -8.10 -16.05 19.21
N ARG A 67 -6.87 -15.72 19.64
CA ARG A 67 -6.61 -14.62 20.58
C ARG A 67 -6.97 -13.26 19.99
N ALA A 68 -6.65 -13.01 18.72
CA ALA A 68 -7.04 -11.77 18.03
C ALA A 68 -8.56 -11.60 18.00
N ALA A 69 -9.31 -12.66 17.70
CA ALA A 69 -10.77 -12.66 17.70
C ALA A 69 -11.35 -12.42 19.10
N SER A 70 -10.83 -13.08 20.14
CA SER A 70 -11.23 -12.85 21.53
C SER A 70 -11.00 -11.39 21.93
N THR A 71 -9.80 -10.88 21.67
CA THR A 71 -9.42 -9.48 21.98
C THR A 71 -10.36 -8.47 21.31
N LEU A 72 -10.67 -8.69 20.01
CA LEU A 72 -11.58 -7.78 19.29
C LEU A 72 -12.98 -7.79 19.88
N ASN A 73 -13.50 -8.97 20.22
CA ASN A 73 -14.82 -9.13 20.85
C ASN A 73 -14.87 -8.54 22.26
N GLU A 74 -13.82 -8.72 23.06
CA GLU A 74 -13.70 -8.13 24.39
C GLU A 74 -13.73 -6.60 24.31
N TRP A 75 -12.96 -5.99 23.40
CA TRP A 75 -12.96 -4.54 23.23
C TRP A 75 -14.31 -3.99 22.75
N ARG A 76 -15.05 -4.76 21.94
CA ARG A 76 -16.44 -4.41 21.57
C ARG A 76 -17.36 -4.49 22.80
N ALA A 77 -17.30 -5.58 23.56
CA ALA A 77 -18.11 -5.77 24.76
C ALA A 77 -17.83 -4.71 25.84
N GLU A 78 -16.58 -4.32 26.02
CA GLU A 78 -16.16 -3.27 26.93
C GLU A 78 -16.51 -1.86 26.44
N GLY A 79 -16.92 -1.69 25.18
CA GLY A 79 -17.18 -0.40 24.55
C GLY A 79 -15.93 0.43 24.29
N ILE A 80 -14.76 -0.21 24.21
CA ILE A 80 -13.51 0.39 23.72
C ILE A 80 -13.62 0.60 22.21
N LEU A 81 -14.20 -0.37 21.51
CA LEU A 81 -14.58 -0.29 20.12
C LEU A 81 -16.09 -0.15 20.02
N LYS A 82 -16.54 0.81 19.22
CA LYS A 82 -17.95 1.05 18.94
C LYS A 82 -18.22 1.08 17.45
N GLU A 83 -19.29 0.44 17.06
CA GLU A 83 -19.81 0.55 15.70
C GLU A 83 -20.55 1.87 15.54
N GLU A 84 -20.31 2.57 14.44
CA GLU A 84 -21.00 3.81 14.10
C GLU A 84 -22.50 3.56 13.88
N SER A 85 -23.33 4.53 14.28
CA SER A 85 -24.80 4.39 14.20
C SER A 85 -25.34 4.41 12.77
N GLU A 86 -24.62 5.03 11.83
CA GLU A 86 -25.03 5.21 10.44
C GLU A 86 -23.86 4.99 9.48
N PRO A 87 -24.14 4.59 8.22
CA PRO A 87 -23.11 4.46 7.19
C PRO A 87 -22.49 5.82 6.86
N ALA A 88 -21.16 5.85 6.71
CA ALA A 88 -20.40 7.05 6.39
C ALA A 88 -19.28 6.75 5.40
N LEU A 89 -18.75 7.80 4.77
CA LEU A 89 -17.41 7.86 4.21
C LEU A 89 -16.51 8.59 5.20
N TYR A 90 -15.22 8.30 5.17
CA TYR A 90 -14.27 8.95 6.08
C TYR A 90 -13.21 9.68 5.26
N GLY A 91 -13.27 11.03 5.22
CA GLY A 91 -12.18 11.83 4.68
C GLY A 91 -10.91 11.54 5.48
N TYR A 92 -9.78 11.42 4.80
CA TYR A 92 -8.50 11.12 5.42
C TYR A 92 -7.39 11.95 4.80
N ALA A 93 -6.71 12.75 5.62
CA ALA A 93 -5.56 13.54 5.19
C ALA A 93 -4.34 13.22 6.03
N GLN A 94 -3.16 13.28 5.39
CA GLN A 94 -1.86 13.07 6.00
C GLN A 94 -0.95 14.24 5.64
N THR A 95 -0.52 15.00 6.64
CA THR A 95 0.48 16.07 6.47
C THR A 95 1.83 15.56 6.97
N TYR A 96 2.86 15.65 6.16
CA TYR A 96 4.15 15.06 6.45
C TYR A 96 5.29 15.82 5.78
N LYS A 97 6.49 15.70 6.35
CA LYS A 97 7.73 16.12 5.73
C LYS A 97 8.25 15.00 4.82
N VAL A 98 8.61 15.33 3.59
CA VAL A 98 9.20 14.34 2.67
C VAL A 98 10.58 13.93 3.21
N PRO A 99 10.84 12.64 3.44
CA PRO A 99 12.13 12.18 3.95
C PRO A 99 13.31 12.69 3.12
N GLY A 100 14.36 13.13 3.80
CA GLY A 100 15.56 13.68 3.18
C GLY A 100 15.41 15.11 2.63
N THR A 101 14.30 15.81 2.88
CA THR A 101 14.03 17.18 2.40
C THR A 101 13.39 18.05 3.47
N GLU A 102 13.26 19.36 3.19
CA GLU A 102 12.47 20.29 4.03
C GLU A 102 11.03 20.46 3.49
N GLU A 103 10.66 19.77 2.44
CA GLU A 103 9.34 19.89 1.81
C GLU A 103 8.25 19.25 2.67
N ILE A 104 7.20 20.02 2.95
CA ILE A 104 5.98 19.53 3.61
C ILE A 104 4.93 19.30 2.55
N ARG A 105 4.30 18.13 2.58
CA ARG A 105 3.20 17.74 1.70
C ARG A 105 1.97 17.35 2.50
N GLU A 106 0.81 17.55 1.88
CA GLU A 106 -0.44 16.99 2.35
C GLU A 106 -1.03 16.07 1.29
N ARG A 107 -1.32 14.83 1.68
CA ARG A 107 -2.03 13.84 0.88
C ARG A 107 -3.45 13.71 1.40
N ARG A 108 -4.44 13.89 0.51
CA ARG A 108 -5.86 13.74 0.81
C ARG A 108 -6.43 12.54 0.10
N GLY A 109 -7.36 11.87 0.75
CA GLY A 109 -8.13 10.76 0.22
C GLY A 109 -9.34 10.49 1.10
N PHE A 110 -9.99 9.37 0.93
CA PHE A 110 -11.12 8.97 1.75
C PHE A 110 -11.18 7.45 1.91
N ILE A 111 -11.75 7.00 3.03
CA ILE A 111 -11.96 5.59 3.35
C ILE A 111 -13.41 5.25 3.01
N ALA A 112 -13.58 4.16 2.27
CA ALA A 112 -14.87 3.55 1.94
C ALA A 112 -14.69 2.04 1.77
N LEU A 113 -15.78 1.30 1.63
CA LEU A 113 -15.70 -0.06 1.10
C LEU A 113 -15.61 0.00 -0.42
N GLY A 114 -14.65 -0.73 -0.97
CA GLY A 114 -14.53 -0.95 -2.41
C GLY A 114 -14.93 -2.38 -2.74
N LEU A 115 -15.78 -2.55 -3.77
CA LEU A 115 -16.14 -3.86 -4.29
C LEU A 115 -14.88 -4.60 -4.73
N LEU A 116 -14.77 -5.87 -4.34
CA LEU A 116 -13.66 -6.72 -4.75
C LEU A 116 -13.90 -7.24 -6.18
N HIS A 117 -12.85 -7.22 -6.98
CA HIS A 117 -12.83 -7.68 -8.36
C HIS A 117 -11.64 -8.59 -8.60
N ASP A 118 -11.81 -9.58 -9.44
CA ASP A 118 -10.67 -10.29 -10.00
C ASP A 118 -9.89 -9.38 -10.96
N TYR A 119 -8.58 -9.56 -11.05
CA TYR A 119 -7.75 -8.74 -11.96
C TYR A 119 -8.18 -8.88 -13.43
N ALA A 120 -8.80 -10.02 -13.78
CA ALA A 120 -9.36 -10.26 -15.12
C ALA A 120 -10.46 -9.27 -15.51
N ASP A 121 -11.18 -8.72 -14.54
CA ASP A 121 -12.26 -7.74 -14.74
C ASP A 121 -11.74 -6.37 -15.21
N LYS A 122 -10.44 -6.12 -15.07
CA LYS A 122 -9.78 -4.85 -15.44
C LYS A 122 -10.40 -3.62 -14.77
N VAL A 123 -10.86 -3.78 -13.54
CA VAL A 123 -11.32 -2.70 -12.66
C VAL A 123 -10.23 -2.33 -11.67
N VAL A 124 -9.57 -3.33 -11.09
CA VAL A 124 -8.46 -3.17 -10.15
C VAL A 124 -7.18 -3.68 -10.79
N TYR A 125 -6.14 -2.87 -10.73
CA TYR A 125 -4.84 -3.15 -11.30
C TYR A 125 -3.78 -3.28 -10.21
N ARG A 126 -2.81 -4.16 -10.44
CA ARG A 126 -1.64 -4.34 -9.56
C ARG A 126 -0.36 -3.96 -10.29
N HIS A 127 0.67 -3.64 -9.54
CA HIS A 127 2.00 -3.38 -10.07
C HIS A 127 3.08 -4.28 -9.48
N GLU A 128 2.74 -5.12 -8.50
CA GLU A 128 3.67 -6.01 -7.80
C GLU A 128 3.10 -7.43 -7.72
N GLN A 129 4.00 -8.44 -7.71
CA GLN A 129 3.63 -9.83 -7.48
C GLN A 129 3.53 -10.13 -5.97
N THR A 130 2.60 -11.00 -5.60
CA THR A 130 2.38 -11.42 -4.22
C THR A 130 2.90 -12.83 -3.95
N PHE A 131 3.04 -13.19 -2.66
CA PHE A 131 3.50 -14.51 -2.22
C PHE A 131 2.45 -15.29 -1.46
N PRO A 132 2.39 -16.63 -1.64
CA PRO A 132 1.43 -17.48 -0.97
C PRO A 132 1.46 -17.43 0.56
N LYS A 133 2.67 -17.35 1.15
CA LYS A 133 2.85 -17.41 2.62
C LYS A 133 2.13 -16.28 3.37
N HIS A 134 2.18 -15.06 2.86
CA HIS A 134 1.50 -13.92 3.50
C HIS A 134 -0.01 -13.98 3.36
N LYS A 135 -0.51 -14.62 2.30
CA LYS A 135 -1.96 -14.77 2.07
C LYS A 135 -2.59 -15.73 3.07
N SER A 136 -1.96 -16.87 3.37
CA SER A 136 -2.50 -17.85 4.33
C SER A 136 -2.62 -17.29 5.74
N ASP A 137 -1.66 -16.48 6.17
CA ASP A 137 -1.68 -15.81 7.48
C ASP A 137 -2.84 -14.81 7.58
N ARG A 138 -2.96 -13.92 6.59
CA ARG A 138 -4.05 -12.92 6.59
C ARG A 138 -5.43 -13.57 6.44
N LEU A 139 -5.56 -14.63 5.64
CA LEU A 139 -6.82 -15.38 5.49
C LEU A 139 -7.27 -16.01 6.83
N ALA A 140 -6.34 -16.62 7.57
CA ALA A 140 -6.63 -17.16 8.89
C ALA A 140 -7.10 -16.06 9.87
N LEU A 141 -6.46 -14.90 9.82
CA LEU A 141 -6.87 -13.75 10.64
C LEU A 141 -8.29 -13.26 10.28
N PHE A 142 -8.59 -13.07 9.00
CA PHE A 142 -9.91 -12.59 8.53
C PHE A 142 -11.02 -13.57 8.91
N LYS A 143 -10.79 -14.88 8.75
CA LYS A 143 -11.73 -15.92 9.15
C LYS A 143 -11.98 -15.93 10.65
N ALA A 144 -10.94 -15.77 11.46
CA ALA A 144 -11.06 -15.79 12.92
C ALA A 144 -11.73 -14.53 13.47
N THR A 145 -11.30 -13.35 13.02
CA THR A 145 -11.77 -12.06 13.54
C THR A 145 -13.09 -11.60 12.95
N ARG A 146 -13.46 -12.11 11.77
CA ARG A 146 -14.60 -11.60 10.98
C ARG A 146 -14.53 -10.07 10.82
N ALA A 147 -13.32 -9.53 10.56
CA ALA A 147 -13.10 -8.09 10.42
C ALA A 147 -11.91 -7.78 9.52
N TYR A 148 -12.01 -6.68 8.81
CA TYR A 148 -10.91 -6.03 8.12
C TYR A 148 -10.44 -4.83 8.96
N CYS A 149 -9.30 -4.99 9.65
CA CYS A 149 -8.75 -3.98 10.55
C CYS A 149 -7.74 -3.05 9.88
N GLU A 150 -7.38 -3.32 8.64
CA GLU A 150 -6.37 -2.60 7.86
C GLU A 150 -6.92 -2.22 6.49
N GLN A 151 -6.53 -1.05 6.00
CA GLN A 151 -6.99 -0.50 4.73
C GLN A 151 -6.09 -0.96 3.57
N ILE A 152 -6.64 -1.06 2.37
CA ILE A 152 -5.87 -1.13 1.13
C ILE A 152 -5.72 0.28 0.58
N TYR A 153 -4.52 0.64 0.15
CA TYR A 153 -4.27 1.93 -0.47
C TYR A 153 -4.53 1.83 -1.98
N MET A 154 -5.57 2.53 -2.45
CA MET A 154 -5.99 2.58 -3.85
C MET A 154 -5.76 3.95 -4.45
N LEU A 155 -5.27 3.97 -5.67
CA LEU A 155 -5.16 5.17 -6.50
C LEU A 155 -6.24 5.15 -7.60
N TYR A 156 -6.79 6.32 -7.90
CA TYR A 156 -7.66 6.58 -9.03
C TYR A 156 -7.26 7.89 -9.72
N SER A 157 -7.77 8.17 -10.90
CA SER A 157 -7.53 9.43 -11.62
C SER A 157 -8.82 10.21 -11.77
N ASP A 158 -8.85 11.44 -11.27
CA ASP A 158 -9.92 12.40 -11.46
C ASP A 158 -9.37 13.83 -11.49
N PRO A 159 -9.05 14.37 -12.69
CA PRO A 159 -8.55 15.74 -12.83
C PRO A 159 -9.52 16.83 -12.35
N THR A 160 -10.77 16.48 -12.11
CA THR A 160 -11.80 17.42 -11.63
C THR A 160 -11.86 17.54 -10.12
N PHE A 161 -11.21 16.59 -9.39
CA PHE A 161 -11.17 16.54 -7.92
C PHE A 161 -12.56 16.48 -7.28
N THR A 162 -13.52 15.80 -7.90
CA THR A 162 -14.93 15.83 -7.49
C THR A 162 -15.13 15.24 -6.09
N ALA A 163 -14.48 14.11 -5.80
CA ALA A 163 -14.60 13.45 -4.50
C ALA A 163 -13.94 14.29 -3.40
N GLU A 164 -12.74 14.81 -3.62
CA GLU A 164 -12.00 15.64 -2.66
C GLU A 164 -12.79 16.92 -2.34
N LYS A 165 -13.31 17.59 -3.35
CA LYS A 165 -14.14 18.79 -3.16
C LYS A 165 -15.40 18.49 -2.34
N ALA A 166 -16.07 17.38 -2.61
CA ALA A 166 -17.26 16.99 -1.84
C ALA A 166 -16.95 16.74 -0.36
N ILE A 167 -15.78 16.18 -0.05
CA ILE A 167 -15.40 15.81 1.32
C ILE A 167 -14.78 16.99 2.08
N PHE A 168 -13.86 17.74 1.46
CA PHE A 168 -13.00 18.67 2.19
C PHE A 168 -13.38 20.15 2.05
N GLU A 169 -14.18 20.52 1.04
CA GLU A 169 -14.63 21.92 0.85
C GLU A 169 -15.80 22.33 1.76
N SER A 170 -16.36 21.43 2.54
CA SER A 170 -17.41 21.72 3.50
C SER A 170 -16.99 22.68 4.63
N GLY A 171 -15.68 22.85 4.82
CA GLY A 171 -15.12 23.65 5.93
C GLY A 171 -15.27 23.00 7.31
N ALA A 172 -15.76 21.76 7.40
CA ALA A 172 -15.86 21.02 8.65
C ALA A 172 -14.47 20.76 9.24
N ALA A 173 -14.34 20.89 10.55
CA ALA A 173 -13.12 20.47 11.25
C ALA A 173 -13.00 18.94 11.23
N PRO A 174 -11.78 18.38 11.25
CA PRO A 174 -11.58 16.95 11.43
C PRO A 174 -12.12 16.53 12.81
N GLU A 175 -12.73 15.36 12.87
CA GLU A 175 -13.18 14.80 14.16
C GLU A 175 -12.05 14.09 14.93
N LEU A 176 -10.96 13.76 14.24
CA LEU A 176 -9.81 13.08 14.82
C LEU A 176 -8.52 13.62 14.20
N GLU A 177 -7.56 13.92 15.08
CA GLU A 177 -6.19 14.26 14.72
C GLU A 177 -5.22 13.40 15.51
N ILE A 178 -4.25 12.79 14.85
CA ILE A 178 -3.22 11.94 15.45
C ILE A 178 -1.89 12.25 14.79
N THR A 179 -0.83 12.41 15.59
CA THR A 179 0.54 12.42 15.09
C THR A 179 1.19 11.07 15.40
N ASP A 180 1.71 10.40 14.38
CA ASP A 180 2.35 9.10 14.52
C ASP A 180 3.84 9.23 14.91
N GLU A 181 4.52 8.09 15.08
CA GLU A 181 5.94 8.00 15.46
C GLU A 181 6.91 8.56 14.39
N TYR A 182 6.43 8.78 13.17
CA TYR A 182 7.19 9.42 12.09
C TYR A 182 6.88 10.91 11.93
N ASN A 183 6.18 11.51 12.91
CA ASN A 183 5.71 12.90 12.88
C ASN A 183 4.76 13.20 11.71
N VAL A 184 4.02 12.22 11.23
CA VAL A 184 2.95 12.41 10.27
C VAL A 184 1.68 12.79 11.01
N LEU A 185 1.07 13.93 10.63
CA LEU A 185 -0.22 14.34 11.15
C LEU A 185 -1.34 13.70 10.32
N HIS A 186 -2.12 12.84 10.94
CA HIS A 186 -3.29 12.17 10.37
C HIS A 186 -4.56 12.87 10.82
N ARG A 187 -5.44 13.18 9.88
CA ARG A 187 -6.73 13.84 10.15
C ARG A 187 -7.86 13.06 9.50
N VAL A 188 -8.97 12.88 10.23
CA VAL A 188 -10.13 12.12 9.76
C VAL A 188 -11.39 12.96 9.88
N TRP A 189 -12.24 12.92 8.87
CA TRP A 189 -13.58 13.55 8.82
C TRP A 189 -14.62 12.47 8.57
N LYS A 190 -15.68 12.44 9.35
CA LYS A 190 -16.84 11.57 9.10
C LYS A 190 -17.83 12.30 8.20
N VAL A 191 -18.22 11.70 7.10
CA VAL A 191 -19.18 12.24 6.11
C VAL A 191 -20.42 11.37 6.11
N THR A 192 -21.52 11.87 6.65
CA THR A 192 -22.80 11.16 6.75
C THR A 192 -23.88 11.75 5.84
N ASP A 193 -23.69 12.97 5.31
CA ASP A 193 -24.64 13.60 4.38
C ASP A 193 -24.84 12.72 3.13
N PRO A 194 -26.05 12.19 2.90
CA PRO A 194 -26.33 11.32 1.76
C PRO A 194 -26.07 11.97 0.40
N THR A 195 -26.20 13.30 0.31
CA THR A 195 -25.94 14.04 -0.92
C THR A 195 -24.46 14.06 -1.26
N LEU A 196 -23.62 14.34 -0.25
CA LEU A 196 -22.16 14.30 -0.41
C LEU A 196 -21.68 12.88 -0.70
N ILE A 197 -22.19 11.89 0.03
CA ILE A 197 -21.89 10.47 -0.21
C ILE A 197 -22.22 10.11 -1.65
N THR A 198 -23.45 10.40 -2.11
CA THR A 198 -23.86 10.08 -3.49
C THR A 198 -22.96 10.75 -4.52
N ARG A 199 -22.57 12.01 -4.29
CA ARG A 199 -21.64 12.74 -5.17
C ARG A 199 -20.29 12.07 -5.27
N VAL A 200 -19.71 11.61 -4.14
CA VAL A 200 -18.45 10.89 -4.10
C VAL A 200 -18.57 9.55 -4.83
N LEU A 201 -19.59 8.76 -4.53
CA LEU A 201 -19.81 7.46 -5.15
C LEU A 201 -19.97 7.60 -6.68
N SER A 202 -20.75 8.57 -7.14
CA SER A 202 -20.93 8.83 -8.58
C SER A 202 -19.64 9.26 -9.27
N ALA A 203 -18.76 10.00 -8.59
CA ALA A 203 -17.47 10.39 -9.13
C ALA A 203 -16.52 9.20 -9.33
N MET A 204 -16.77 8.08 -8.63
CA MET A 204 -15.97 6.87 -8.70
C MET A 204 -16.51 5.82 -9.69
N ASP A 205 -17.76 5.93 -10.13
CA ASP A 205 -18.44 4.91 -10.92
C ASP A 205 -17.77 4.57 -12.27
N ASP A 206 -17.03 5.49 -12.86
CA ASP A 206 -16.33 5.31 -14.13
C ASP A 206 -14.82 5.02 -13.97
N LYS A 207 -14.32 4.98 -12.73
CA LYS A 207 -12.89 4.89 -12.46
C LYS A 207 -12.40 3.44 -12.45
N TRP A 208 -11.15 3.25 -12.84
CA TRP A 208 -10.33 2.10 -12.52
C TRP A 208 -9.48 2.41 -11.30
N LEU A 209 -9.06 1.38 -10.62
CA LEU A 209 -8.30 1.48 -9.38
C LEU A 209 -6.93 0.82 -9.55
N LEU A 210 -5.91 1.43 -8.95
CA LEU A 210 -4.57 0.89 -8.91
C LEU A 210 -4.16 0.69 -7.46
N ILE A 211 -3.76 -0.53 -7.12
CA ILE A 211 -3.27 -0.83 -5.76
C ILE A 211 -1.91 -0.13 -5.59
N ALA A 212 -1.83 0.84 -4.67
CA ALA A 212 -0.58 1.46 -4.27
C ALA A 212 0.14 0.66 -3.19
N ASP A 213 -0.61 0.16 -2.21
CA ASP A 213 -0.10 -0.67 -1.12
C ASP A 213 -1.18 -1.65 -0.63
N GLY A 214 -0.75 -2.83 -0.16
CA GLY A 214 -1.67 -3.85 0.35
C GLY A 214 -2.08 -4.92 -0.66
N HIS A 215 -1.27 -5.24 -1.67
CA HIS A 215 -1.53 -6.29 -2.66
C HIS A 215 -1.89 -7.64 -2.02
N HIS A 216 -1.14 -8.07 -0.98
CA HIS A 216 -1.43 -9.31 -0.27
C HIS A 216 -2.80 -9.27 0.43
N ARG A 217 -3.16 -8.13 1.04
CA ARG A 217 -4.48 -7.94 1.69
C ARG A 217 -5.60 -8.01 0.66
N TYR A 218 -5.43 -7.35 -0.49
CA TYR A 218 -6.41 -7.37 -1.57
C TYR A 218 -6.67 -8.78 -2.08
N GLU A 219 -5.62 -9.51 -2.47
CA GLU A 219 -5.75 -10.87 -3.01
C GLU A 219 -6.27 -11.86 -1.96
N THR A 220 -5.93 -11.67 -0.68
CA THR A 220 -6.50 -12.48 0.41
C THR A 220 -7.99 -12.23 0.57
N SER A 221 -8.41 -10.95 0.50
CA SER A 221 -9.83 -10.59 0.60
C SER A 221 -10.63 -11.12 -0.60
N THR A 222 -10.06 -11.08 -1.81
CA THR A 222 -10.70 -11.70 -3.00
C THR A 222 -10.84 -13.21 -2.84
N THR A 223 -9.80 -13.88 -2.32
CA THR A 223 -9.89 -15.32 -2.00
C THR A 223 -11.00 -15.60 -0.98
N TYR A 224 -11.06 -14.80 0.08
CA TYR A 224 -12.08 -14.96 1.13
C TYR A 224 -13.49 -14.68 0.60
N MET A 225 -13.65 -13.67 -0.25
CA MET A 225 -14.92 -13.39 -0.94
C MET A 225 -15.42 -14.61 -1.73
N HIS A 226 -14.54 -15.25 -2.53
CA HIS A 226 -14.92 -16.45 -3.30
C HIS A 226 -15.29 -17.63 -2.39
N GLU A 227 -14.56 -17.88 -1.31
CA GLU A 227 -14.90 -18.91 -0.33
C GLU A 227 -16.29 -18.65 0.29
N ARG A 228 -16.56 -17.40 0.70
CA ARG A 228 -17.85 -17.01 1.28
C ARG A 228 -18.99 -17.09 0.27
N ALA A 229 -18.77 -16.68 -0.97
CA ALA A 229 -19.75 -16.81 -2.04
C ALA A 229 -20.15 -18.29 -2.25
N ALA A 230 -19.16 -19.20 -2.28
CA ALA A 230 -19.41 -20.63 -2.40
C ALA A 230 -20.22 -21.19 -1.20
N GLU A 231 -19.88 -20.78 0.04
CA GLU A 231 -20.63 -21.15 1.25
C GLU A 231 -22.08 -20.63 1.23
N LEU A 232 -22.33 -19.48 0.60
CA LEU A 232 -23.65 -18.89 0.41
C LEU A 232 -24.41 -19.49 -0.78
N GLY A 233 -23.82 -20.43 -1.52
CA GLY A 233 -24.42 -21.07 -2.69
C GLY A 233 -24.50 -20.15 -3.93
N LEU A 234 -23.66 -19.10 -4.00
CA LEU A 234 -23.56 -18.20 -5.15
C LEU A 234 -22.58 -18.82 -6.16
N ASP A 235 -23.07 -19.13 -7.36
CA ASP A 235 -22.20 -19.50 -8.48
C ASP A 235 -21.50 -18.26 -9.10
N GLU A 236 -20.53 -18.49 -9.98
CA GLU A 236 -19.79 -17.39 -10.64
C GLU A 236 -20.71 -16.43 -11.41
N ALA A 237 -21.78 -16.96 -12.02
CA ALA A 237 -22.74 -16.13 -12.77
C ALA A 237 -23.61 -15.29 -11.81
N ALA A 238 -24.04 -15.86 -10.69
CA ALA A 238 -24.76 -15.14 -9.64
C ALA A 238 -23.85 -14.11 -8.95
N LEU A 239 -22.61 -14.47 -8.70
CA LEU A 239 -21.61 -13.55 -8.14
C LEU A 239 -21.39 -12.37 -9.09
N SER A 240 -21.08 -12.61 -10.36
CA SER A 240 -20.90 -11.58 -11.38
C SER A 240 -22.13 -10.70 -11.53
N LYS A 241 -23.33 -11.26 -11.51
CA LYS A 241 -24.60 -10.52 -11.58
C LYS A 241 -24.82 -9.67 -10.33
N ASN A 242 -24.60 -10.21 -9.14
CA ASN A 242 -24.71 -9.48 -7.88
C ASN A 242 -23.67 -8.36 -7.78
N LEU A 243 -22.45 -8.61 -8.25
CA LEU A 243 -21.40 -7.62 -8.35
C LEU A 243 -21.69 -6.59 -9.47
N SER A 244 -22.46 -6.92 -10.52
CA SER A 244 -22.77 -6.03 -11.64
C SER A 244 -24.11 -5.30 -11.51
N SER A 245 -25.05 -5.76 -10.67
CA SER A 245 -26.35 -5.09 -10.46
C SER A 245 -26.14 -3.70 -9.83
N ARG A 246 -26.52 -2.65 -10.58
CA ARG A 246 -26.59 -1.29 -10.03
C ARG A 246 -27.80 -1.20 -9.08
N PRO A 247 -27.62 -0.73 -7.82
CA PRO A 247 -28.71 -0.01 -7.19
C PRO A 247 -28.99 1.22 -8.04
N GLU A 248 -30.23 1.42 -8.49
CA GLU A 248 -30.60 2.64 -9.18
C GLU A 248 -30.40 3.83 -8.22
N LEU A 249 -29.30 4.55 -8.41
CA LEU A 249 -29.11 5.86 -7.78
C LEU A 249 -30.23 6.77 -8.30
N PRO A 250 -30.89 7.59 -7.45
CA PRO A 250 -31.89 8.52 -7.89
C PRO A 250 -31.27 9.45 -8.93
N SER A 251 -31.70 9.33 -10.19
CA SER A 251 -31.24 10.17 -11.28
C SER A 251 -31.69 11.62 -11.02
N GLN A 252 -30.75 12.50 -10.68
CA GLN A 252 -30.97 13.92 -10.79
C GLN A 252 -31.00 14.28 -12.28
N ASN A 253 -32.22 14.38 -12.85
CA ASN A 253 -32.43 14.93 -14.17
C ASN A 253 -32.06 16.42 -14.19
N LEU A 254 -30.89 16.73 -14.66
CA LEU A 254 -30.50 18.05 -15.16
C LEU A 254 -30.70 18.09 -16.68
N SER A 255 -31.92 18.03 -17.13
CA SER A 255 -32.33 18.59 -18.44
C SER A 255 -33.85 18.74 -18.52
N SER A 256 -34.25 19.95 -18.74
CA SER A 256 -35.63 20.34 -19.05
C SER A 256 -36.16 19.68 -20.32
N ARG A 257 -37.06 18.69 -20.17
CA ARG A 257 -38.14 18.41 -21.12
C ARG A 257 -39.27 17.60 -20.42
N PRO A 258 -40.53 18.03 -20.51
CA PRO A 258 -41.61 17.27 -19.89
C PRO A 258 -42.09 16.15 -20.83
N GLU A 259 -42.33 14.97 -20.29
CA GLU A 259 -43.46 14.10 -20.56
C GLU A 259 -43.19 12.63 -20.20
N ARG A 260 -43.95 12.15 -19.26
CA ARG A 260 -44.73 10.94 -19.02
C ARG A 260 -44.50 10.32 -17.67
N SER A 261 -45.58 10.44 -16.89
CA SER A 261 -45.97 9.63 -15.71
C SER A 261 -44.88 8.79 -15.03
N ALA A 262 -44.17 9.43 -14.11
CA ALA A 262 -43.48 8.75 -13.02
C ALA A 262 -44.52 8.48 -11.92
N VAL A 263 -44.58 7.24 -11.44
CA VAL A 263 -45.24 6.91 -10.18
C VAL A 263 -44.52 7.69 -9.10
N GLU A 264 -45.18 8.71 -8.55
CA GLU A 264 -44.67 9.49 -7.41
C GLU A 264 -44.44 8.54 -6.22
N ARG A 265 -43.18 8.38 -5.81
CA ARG A 265 -42.88 7.86 -4.49
C ARG A 265 -43.30 8.89 -3.44
N PRO A 266 -43.83 8.44 -2.27
CA PRO A 266 -44.16 9.36 -1.20
C PRO A 266 -42.94 10.15 -0.78
N ALA A 267 -43.05 11.47 -0.68
CA ALA A 267 -42.03 12.34 -0.13
C ALA A 267 -41.81 11.95 1.36
N GLY A 268 -40.68 11.34 1.70
CA GLY A 268 -40.36 11.05 3.12
C GLY A 268 -39.43 9.89 3.41
N GLU A 269 -39.15 8.98 2.48
CA GLU A 269 -38.11 7.94 2.79
C GLU A 269 -36.73 8.45 2.42
N PRO A 270 -35.73 8.42 3.37
CA PRO A 270 -34.36 8.73 3.05
C PRO A 270 -33.85 7.76 1.96
N ALA A 271 -33.16 8.27 0.96
CA ALA A 271 -32.57 7.46 -0.10
C ALA A 271 -31.70 6.40 0.55
N GLN A 272 -32.03 5.12 0.34
CA GLN A 272 -31.24 4.02 0.89
C GLN A 272 -29.88 4.02 0.22
N LEU A 273 -28.83 4.23 1.02
CA LEU A 273 -27.45 4.19 0.55
C LEU A 273 -27.08 2.76 0.09
N PRO A 274 -26.26 2.62 -0.96
CA PRO A 274 -25.89 1.29 -1.46
C PRO A 274 -25.03 0.54 -0.45
N ALA A 275 -25.19 -0.79 -0.42
CA ALA A 275 -24.41 -1.71 0.39
C ALA A 275 -23.92 -2.89 -0.47
N PRO A 276 -22.83 -3.57 -0.10
CA PRO A 276 -22.37 -4.78 -0.79
C PRO A 276 -23.41 -5.91 -0.66
N ALA A 277 -23.42 -6.83 -1.63
CA ALA A 277 -24.39 -7.95 -1.66
C ALA A 277 -24.24 -8.90 -0.44
N PHE A 278 -23.04 -9.05 0.07
CA PHE A 278 -22.69 -9.70 1.33
C PHE A 278 -21.40 -9.05 1.87
N PRO A 279 -21.13 -9.11 3.17
CA PRO A 279 -20.04 -8.32 3.78
C PRO A 279 -18.69 -8.52 3.11
N GLU A 280 -18.29 -9.75 2.83
CA GLU A 280 -17.00 -10.08 2.24
C GLU A 280 -16.89 -9.74 0.75
N ALA A 281 -17.96 -9.31 0.09
CA ALA A 281 -17.92 -8.83 -1.29
C ALA A 281 -17.16 -7.51 -1.45
N ALA A 282 -16.93 -6.78 -0.35
CA ALA A 282 -16.22 -5.52 -0.34
C ALA A 282 -15.14 -5.49 0.75
N MET A 283 -14.13 -4.67 0.53
CA MET A 283 -12.99 -4.48 1.45
C MET A 283 -12.83 -2.99 1.77
N MET A 284 -12.40 -2.70 2.99
CA MET A 284 -12.07 -1.33 3.39
C MET A 284 -10.82 -0.83 2.66
N MET A 285 -10.96 0.29 1.96
CA MET A 285 -9.93 0.88 1.13
C MET A 285 -9.83 2.38 1.38
N THR A 286 -8.62 2.92 1.27
CA THR A 286 -8.39 4.37 1.18
C THR A 286 -8.13 4.72 -0.27
N PHE A 287 -8.96 5.59 -0.80
CA PHE A 287 -8.91 6.08 -2.17
C PHE A 287 -8.19 7.42 -2.22
N VAL A 288 -7.14 7.52 -3.02
CA VAL A 288 -6.37 8.75 -3.22
C VAL A 288 -6.28 9.05 -4.71
N ASN A 289 -6.57 10.28 -5.06
CA ASN A 289 -6.49 10.74 -6.44
C ASN A 289 -5.03 10.93 -6.86
N MET A 290 -4.61 10.23 -7.93
CA MET A 290 -3.22 10.32 -8.42
C MET A 290 -2.92 11.65 -9.14
N ASP A 291 -3.94 12.42 -9.51
CA ASP A 291 -3.79 13.74 -10.11
C ASP A 291 -3.64 14.84 -9.05
N ALA A 292 -3.86 14.50 -7.76
CA ALA A 292 -3.66 15.43 -6.64
C ALA A 292 -2.20 15.51 -6.22
N PRO A 293 -1.75 16.66 -5.71
CA PRO A 293 -0.44 16.76 -5.05
C PRO A 293 -0.40 15.88 -3.79
N GLY A 294 0.80 15.63 -3.29
CA GLY A 294 0.98 14.95 -1.99
C GLY A 294 1.14 13.43 -2.07
N ILE A 295 1.32 12.84 -3.26
CA ILE A 295 1.78 11.46 -3.38
C ILE A 295 3.31 11.46 -3.44
N THR A 296 3.92 10.67 -2.57
CA THR A 296 5.37 10.45 -2.54
C THR A 296 5.66 8.96 -2.65
N ILE A 297 6.49 8.59 -3.62
CA ILE A 297 7.07 7.25 -3.74
C ILE A 297 8.54 7.39 -3.39
N LEU A 298 8.99 6.66 -2.38
CA LEU A 298 10.39 6.63 -1.97
C LEU A 298 11.11 5.47 -2.65
N PRO A 299 12.43 5.60 -2.85
CA PRO A 299 13.23 4.48 -3.34
C PRO A 299 13.27 3.37 -2.29
N THR A 300 13.47 2.16 -2.76
CA THR A 300 13.81 1.04 -1.90
C THR A 300 15.20 0.57 -2.32
N HIS A 301 16.21 0.90 -1.55
CA HIS A 301 17.59 0.49 -1.82
C HIS A 301 17.78 -1.00 -1.56
N ARG A 302 18.69 -1.64 -2.28
CA ARG A 302 19.01 -3.07 -2.13
C ARG A 302 20.38 -3.23 -1.52
N VAL A 303 20.46 -4.03 -0.47
CA VAL A 303 21.70 -4.32 0.22
C VAL A 303 21.96 -5.81 0.11
N ALA A 304 23.03 -6.21 -0.60
CA ALA A 304 23.41 -7.59 -0.71
C ALA A 304 24.49 -7.94 0.35
N PHE A 305 24.38 -9.13 0.90
CA PHE A 305 25.25 -9.64 1.98
C PHE A 305 25.51 -11.13 1.86
N GLY A 306 26.61 -11.58 2.47
CA GLY A 306 27.01 -12.99 2.46
C GLY A 306 27.48 -13.46 1.08
N LEU A 307 27.99 -12.56 0.25
CA LEU A 307 28.56 -12.86 -1.05
C LEU A 307 30.00 -13.40 -0.88
N ILE A 308 30.18 -14.69 -1.12
CA ILE A 308 31.50 -15.34 -0.90
C ILE A 308 32.56 -14.75 -1.83
N GLY A 309 33.63 -14.20 -1.25
CA GLY A 309 34.75 -13.64 -2.01
C GLY A 309 34.42 -12.34 -2.77
N PHE A 310 33.38 -11.61 -2.36
CA PHE A 310 33.02 -10.34 -3.00
C PHE A 310 34.15 -9.31 -2.84
N ASN A 311 34.51 -8.67 -3.95
CA ASN A 311 35.41 -7.53 -4.00
C ASN A 311 34.80 -6.44 -4.87
N GLY A 312 34.69 -5.22 -4.36
CA GLY A 312 34.00 -4.11 -5.02
C GLY A 312 34.68 -3.67 -6.32
N ARG A 313 36.02 -3.68 -6.41
CA ARG A 313 36.75 -3.31 -7.62
C ARG A 313 36.63 -4.36 -8.72
N GLU A 314 36.69 -5.65 -8.35
CA GLU A 314 36.43 -6.73 -9.30
C GLU A 314 35.00 -6.69 -9.81
N PHE A 315 34.04 -6.39 -8.93
CA PHE A 315 32.63 -6.17 -9.33
C PHE A 315 32.53 -5.03 -10.34
N ALA A 316 33.15 -3.87 -10.05
CA ALA A 316 33.14 -2.71 -10.94
C ALA A 316 33.73 -3.06 -12.32
N THR A 317 34.86 -3.78 -12.36
CA THR A 317 35.46 -4.24 -13.62
C THR A 317 34.53 -5.18 -14.39
N LYS A 318 33.85 -6.12 -13.73
CA LYS A 318 32.86 -7.01 -14.37
C LYS A 318 31.64 -6.21 -14.87
N ALA A 319 31.24 -5.18 -14.11
CA ALA A 319 30.11 -4.34 -14.47
C ALA A 319 30.36 -3.50 -15.72
N GLU A 320 31.63 -3.16 -16.06
CA GLU A 320 31.98 -2.40 -17.26
C GLU A 320 31.54 -3.10 -18.57
N HIS A 321 31.29 -4.38 -18.53
CA HIS A 321 30.73 -5.08 -19.69
C HIS A 321 29.31 -4.59 -20.05
N TYR A 322 28.52 -4.25 -19.05
CA TYR A 322 27.11 -3.88 -19.19
C TYR A 322 26.82 -2.40 -18.93
N PHE A 323 27.71 -1.73 -18.21
CA PHE A 323 27.55 -0.36 -17.74
C PHE A 323 28.76 0.49 -18.06
N THR A 324 28.55 1.79 -18.25
CA THR A 324 29.59 2.76 -18.01
C THR A 324 29.73 2.87 -16.50
N VAL A 325 30.93 2.66 -15.98
CA VAL A 325 31.25 2.67 -14.56
C VAL A 325 32.08 3.90 -14.26
N GLU A 326 31.60 4.74 -13.37
CA GLU A 326 32.31 5.93 -12.89
C GLU A 326 32.54 5.78 -11.38
N GLU A 327 33.81 5.85 -10.95
CA GLU A 327 34.15 5.87 -9.53
C GLU A 327 33.89 7.27 -8.98
N ILE A 328 32.89 7.42 -8.08
CA ILE A 328 32.46 8.70 -7.54
C ILE A 328 33.43 9.20 -6.46
N HIS A 329 33.93 8.31 -5.63
CA HIS A 329 34.87 8.63 -4.57
C HIS A 329 35.88 7.49 -4.35
N ALA A 330 37.14 7.78 -4.58
CA ALA A 330 38.22 7.03 -3.98
C ALA A 330 38.45 7.63 -2.57
N THR A 331 37.90 7.02 -1.52
CA THR A 331 38.20 7.47 -0.15
C THR A 331 39.50 6.81 0.33
N PRO A 332 40.61 7.59 0.46
CA PRO A 332 41.86 7.06 1.04
C PRO A 332 41.75 6.76 2.53
N SER A 333 40.67 7.12 3.20
CA SER A 333 40.57 7.18 4.67
C SER A 333 39.41 6.43 5.32
N GLY A 334 38.69 5.56 4.61
CA GLY A 334 37.60 4.77 5.21
C GLY A 334 36.39 5.57 5.70
N HIS A 335 36.30 6.87 5.37
CA HIS A 335 35.11 7.66 5.59
C HIS A 335 34.20 7.53 4.38
N TYR A 336 33.04 6.93 4.57
CA TYR A 336 32.00 6.90 3.54
C TYR A 336 31.52 8.33 3.26
N PRO A 337 31.41 8.76 1.98
CA PRO A 337 30.75 10.00 1.66
C PRO A 337 29.34 9.95 2.23
N GLY A 338 28.82 11.06 2.74
CA GLY A 338 27.47 11.11 3.27
C GLY A 338 26.47 10.65 2.22
N ALA A 339 25.43 9.93 2.63
CA ALA A 339 24.38 9.42 1.77
C ALA A 339 23.82 10.50 0.84
N GLU A 340 23.74 11.73 1.30
CA GLU A 340 23.28 12.91 0.54
C GLU A 340 24.11 13.15 -0.72
N ASN A 341 25.44 13.05 -0.65
CA ASN A 341 26.32 13.27 -1.81
C ASN A 341 26.12 12.18 -2.85
N LEU A 342 26.01 10.92 -2.44
CA LEU A 342 25.75 9.81 -3.36
C LEU A 342 24.38 9.94 -4.01
N LEU A 343 23.34 10.26 -3.24
CA LEU A 343 21.99 10.47 -3.75
C LEU A 343 21.93 11.68 -4.70
N LYS A 344 22.70 12.74 -4.42
CA LYS A 344 22.80 13.88 -5.32
C LYS A 344 23.39 13.48 -6.68
N HIS A 345 24.53 12.78 -6.69
CA HIS A 345 25.11 12.23 -7.93
C HIS A 345 24.13 11.36 -8.71
N LEU A 346 23.43 10.46 -7.99
CA LEU A 346 22.44 9.59 -8.59
C LEU A 346 21.29 10.38 -9.23
N ASN A 347 20.75 11.37 -8.53
CA ASN A 347 19.62 12.19 -9.00
C ASN A 347 20.00 13.13 -10.13
N ASP A 348 21.22 13.67 -10.13
CA ASP A 348 21.74 14.54 -11.19
C ASP A 348 22.05 13.75 -12.48
N THR A 349 22.19 12.42 -12.41
CA THR A 349 22.44 11.56 -13.58
C THR A 349 21.14 11.34 -14.37
N PRO A 350 21.05 11.71 -15.64
CA PRO A 350 19.83 11.49 -16.43
C PRO A 350 19.61 10.02 -16.77
N GLY A 351 18.34 9.64 -16.94
CA GLY A 351 17.96 8.27 -17.33
C GLY A 351 18.15 7.25 -16.21
N ILE A 352 18.35 6.01 -16.60
CA ILE A 352 18.57 4.88 -15.69
C ILE A 352 19.99 4.93 -15.14
N ALA A 353 20.10 4.90 -13.82
CA ALA A 353 21.37 4.85 -13.13
C ALA A 353 21.21 4.26 -11.72
N PHE A 354 22.24 3.65 -11.20
CA PHE A 354 22.32 3.24 -9.78
C PHE A 354 23.74 3.35 -9.26
N ILE A 355 23.88 3.52 -7.96
CA ILE A 355 25.18 3.51 -7.30
C ILE A 355 25.37 2.16 -6.62
N ALA A 356 26.51 1.52 -6.90
CA ALA A 356 27.02 0.39 -6.13
C ALA A 356 28.01 0.92 -5.10
N ALA A 357 27.58 1.10 -3.86
CA ALA A 357 28.46 1.45 -2.75
C ALA A 357 29.06 0.19 -2.17
N THR A 358 30.39 0.15 -2.02
CA THR A 358 31.16 -0.98 -1.51
C THR A 358 32.23 -0.50 -0.54
N ARG A 359 32.92 -1.42 0.13
CA ARG A 359 34.07 -1.05 0.97
C ARG A 359 35.30 -0.62 0.18
N ASP A 360 35.35 -0.96 -1.12
CA ASP A 360 36.49 -0.70 -1.99
C ASP A 360 36.32 0.57 -2.86
N GLY A 361 35.13 1.18 -2.84
CA GLY A 361 34.77 2.39 -3.58
C GLY A 361 33.28 2.45 -3.90
N ASP A 362 32.82 3.61 -4.35
CA ASP A 362 31.44 3.87 -4.74
C ASP A 362 31.41 4.10 -6.27
N PHE A 363 30.59 3.33 -6.96
CA PHE A 363 30.56 3.27 -8.41
C PHE A 363 29.17 3.66 -8.94
N LEU A 364 29.10 4.70 -9.76
CA LEU A 364 27.93 5.03 -10.55
C LEU A 364 27.88 4.12 -11.77
N LEU A 365 26.76 3.44 -11.95
CA LEU A 365 26.51 2.51 -13.04
C LEU A 365 25.44 3.09 -13.96
N THR A 366 25.80 3.39 -15.21
CA THR A 366 24.89 3.84 -16.26
C THR A 366 24.82 2.78 -17.35
N PRO A 367 23.66 2.25 -17.72
CA PRO A 367 23.53 1.12 -18.64
C PRO A 367 24.05 1.41 -20.03
N LYS A 368 24.71 0.41 -20.64
CA LYS A 368 25.04 0.37 -22.06
C LYS A 368 23.91 -0.38 -22.79
N PRO A 369 23.00 0.30 -23.50
CA PRO A 369 21.77 -0.30 -24.02
C PRO A 369 22.03 -1.56 -24.87
N GLU A 370 23.05 -1.53 -25.73
CA GLU A 370 23.39 -2.66 -26.62
C GLU A 370 23.85 -3.90 -25.84
N ALA A 371 24.59 -3.71 -24.75
CA ALA A 371 25.08 -4.80 -23.92
C ALA A 371 24.00 -5.41 -23.03
N ILE A 372 23.02 -4.60 -22.62
CA ILE A 372 21.93 -5.02 -21.71
C ILE A 372 20.74 -5.62 -22.46
N ALA A 373 20.42 -5.13 -23.65
CA ALA A 373 19.24 -5.56 -24.42
C ALA A 373 19.12 -7.09 -24.57
N PRO A 374 20.19 -7.87 -24.82
CA PRO A 374 20.09 -9.33 -24.92
C PRO A 374 19.63 -10.02 -23.61
N LEU A 375 19.86 -9.39 -22.44
CA LEU A 375 19.47 -9.92 -21.14
C LEU A 375 18.01 -9.62 -20.79
N LEU A 376 17.37 -8.71 -21.50
CA LEU A 376 16.03 -8.19 -21.20
C LEU A 376 14.98 -8.58 -22.25
N THR A 377 15.30 -9.48 -23.17
CA THR A 377 14.44 -9.86 -24.32
C THR A 377 13.08 -10.43 -23.94
N ASN A 378 12.97 -11.03 -22.74
CA ASN A 378 11.73 -11.61 -22.22
C ASN A 378 10.84 -10.57 -21.52
N LEU A 379 11.26 -9.31 -21.46
CA LEU A 379 10.55 -8.22 -20.79
C LEU A 379 9.99 -7.24 -21.82
N SER A 380 8.88 -6.61 -21.46
CA SER A 380 8.31 -5.55 -22.30
C SER A 380 9.25 -4.33 -22.36
N PRO A 381 9.12 -3.48 -23.40
CA PRO A 381 9.87 -2.23 -23.46
C PRO A 381 9.68 -1.33 -22.22
N ARG A 382 8.50 -1.36 -21.59
CA ARG A 382 8.22 -0.61 -20.35
C ARG A 382 9.00 -1.15 -19.16
N GLN A 383 9.00 -2.48 -18.99
CA GLN A 383 9.76 -3.13 -17.92
C GLN A 383 11.27 -2.92 -18.09
N GLN A 384 11.77 -2.93 -19.33
CA GLN A 384 13.18 -2.66 -19.63
C GLN A 384 13.63 -1.25 -19.25
N GLN A 385 12.72 -0.28 -19.21
CA GLN A 385 12.97 1.13 -18.86
C GLN A 385 12.95 1.41 -17.33
N LEU A 386 12.84 0.39 -16.49
CA LEU A 386 12.83 0.54 -15.05
C LEU A 386 14.22 0.29 -14.45
N ASP A 387 14.73 1.23 -13.66
CA ASP A 387 15.98 1.09 -12.92
C ASP A 387 15.99 -0.22 -12.11
N VAL A 388 14.90 -0.48 -11.38
CA VAL A 388 14.77 -1.68 -10.56
C VAL A 388 14.82 -2.98 -11.37
N THR A 389 14.28 -3.00 -12.59
CA THR A 389 14.31 -4.18 -13.46
C THR A 389 15.73 -4.47 -13.94
N GLN A 390 16.43 -3.44 -14.38
CA GLN A 390 17.81 -3.59 -14.83
C GLN A 390 18.74 -3.97 -13.67
N LEU A 391 18.55 -3.37 -12.51
CA LEU A 391 19.29 -3.78 -11.30
C LEU A 391 19.08 -5.27 -11.00
N HIS A 392 17.83 -5.74 -10.98
CA HIS A 392 17.55 -7.15 -10.70
C HIS A 392 18.15 -8.10 -11.75
N LYS A 393 17.86 -7.85 -13.05
CA LYS A 393 18.24 -8.78 -14.12
C LYS A 393 19.73 -8.76 -14.42
N VAL A 394 20.35 -7.58 -14.45
CA VAL A 394 21.74 -7.44 -14.87
C VAL A 394 22.69 -7.52 -13.68
N VAL A 395 22.39 -6.78 -12.59
CA VAL A 395 23.32 -6.72 -11.46
C VAL A 395 23.13 -7.90 -10.52
N LEU A 396 21.90 -8.08 -9.96
CA LEU A 396 21.69 -9.13 -8.95
C LEU A 396 21.78 -10.53 -9.57
N GLU A 397 21.08 -10.78 -10.68
CA GLU A 397 21.05 -12.11 -11.28
C GLU A 397 22.34 -12.41 -12.07
N LYS A 398 22.72 -11.55 -13.03
CA LYS A 398 23.82 -11.85 -13.96
C LYS A 398 25.21 -11.63 -13.35
N LEU A 399 25.44 -10.50 -12.65
CA LEU A 399 26.76 -10.18 -12.09
C LEU A 399 27.01 -10.83 -10.72
N LEU A 400 25.99 -10.85 -9.82
CA LEU A 400 26.13 -11.41 -8.49
C LEU A 400 25.63 -12.85 -8.33
N GLY A 401 24.95 -13.41 -9.34
CA GLY A 401 24.44 -14.78 -9.30
C GLY A 401 23.27 -14.99 -8.32
N LEU A 402 22.64 -13.92 -7.86
CA LEU A 402 21.46 -13.99 -7.01
C LEU A 402 20.23 -14.22 -7.88
N ASN A 403 19.77 -15.47 -7.97
CA ASN A 403 18.60 -15.81 -8.77
C ASN A 403 17.29 -15.28 -8.16
N GLU A 404 16.23 -15.28 -8.96
CA GLU A 404 14.93 -14.76 -8.54
C GLU A 404 14.35 -15.48 -7.31
N GLU A 405 14.61 -16.77 -7.14
CA GLU A 405 14.16 -17.55 -5.99
C GLU A 405 14.87 -17.12 -4.71
N THR A 406 16.21 -16.94 -4.76
CA THR A 406 17.02 -16.40 -3.67
C THR A 406 16.56 -15.01 -3.25
N ILE A 407 16.30 -14.14 -4.23
CA ILE A 407 15.81 -12.78 -4.01
C ILE A 407 14.42 -12.82 -3.35
N ARG A 408 13.52 -13.67 -3.86
CA ARG A 408 12.17 -13.84 -3.30
C ARG A 408 12.18 -14.38 -1.88
N ALA A 409 13.10 -15.28 -1.57
CA ALA A 409 13.25 -15.83 -0.22
C ALA A 409 13.88 -14.83 0.77
N GLY A 410 14.33 -13.65 0.30
CA GLY A 410 15.05 -12.67 1.14
C GLY A 410 16.43 -13.16 1.56
N GLN A 411 16.98 -14.15 0.87
CA GLN A 411 18.33 -14.67 1.13
C GLN A 411 19.33 -13.74 0.44
N ASN A 412 20.38 -13.37 1.16
CA ASN A 412 21.46 -12.52 0.67
C ASN A 412 21.04 -11.10 0.20
N ILE A 413 19.79 -10.66 0.44
CA ILE A 413 19.32 -9.34 0.08
C ILE A 413 18.45 -8.75 1.18
N ARG A 414 18.60 -7.44 1.45
CA ARG A 414 17.73 -6.62 2.29
C ARG A 414 17.24 -5.42 1.50
N TYR A 415 16.09 -4.91 1.91
CA TYR A 415 15.44 -3.75 1.32
C TYR A 415 15.37 -2.64 2.35
N LEU A 416 16.00 -1.50 2.06
CA LEU A 416 16.07 -0.37 2.97
C LEU A 416 15.57 0.90 2.27
N ARG A 417 14.83 1.72 3.01
CA ARG A 417 14.32 3.00 2.52
C ARG A 417 15.41 4.07 2.52
N GLU A 418 16.14 4.17 3.64
CA GLU A 418 17.11 5.21 3.86
C GLU A 418 18.48 4.77 3.32
N ALA A 419 19.09 5.61 2.47
CA ALA A 419 20.43 5.35 1.95
C ALA A 419 21.48 5.33 3.07
N SER A 420 21.30 6.17 4.11
CA SER A 420 22.14 6.17 5.30
C SER A 420 22.17 4.79 5.99
N ASP A 421 21.01 4.15 6.12
CA ASP A 421 20.93 2.83 6.73
C ASP A 421 21.60 1.78 5.86
N ALA A 422 21.47 1.88 4.53
CA ALA A 422 22.14 0.98 3.59
C ALA A 422 23.68 1.11 3.70
N LEU A 423 24.21 2.32 3.78
CA LEU A 423 25.63 2.59 3.97
C LEU A 423 26.12 2.14 5.35
N GLN A 424 25.30 2.30 6.40
CA GLN A 424 25.64 1.83 7.74
C GLN A 424 25.82 0.31 7.78
N GLN A 425 25.01 -0.46 7.00
CA GLN A 425 25.21 -1.91 6.89
C GLN A 425 26.58 -2.27 6.29
N LEU A 426 27.04 -1.49 5.29
CA LEU A 426 28.40 -1.65 4.75
C LEU A 426 29.47 -1.34 5.78
N GLY A 427 29.36 -0.19 6.45
CA GLY A 427 30.33 0.26 7.46
C GLY A 427 30.47 -0.67 8.63
N SER A 428 29.36 -1.31 9.05
CA SER A 428 29.34 -2.30 10.14
C SER A 428 29.77 -3.71 9.72
N GLY A 429 30.05 -3.95 8.44
CA GLY A 429 30.42 -5.27 7.94
C GLY A 429 29.23 -6.23 7.75
N ASN A 430 28.02 -5.76 7.90
CA ASN A 430 26.79 -6.55 7.75
C ASN A 430 26.32 -6.66 6.30
N ALA A 431 27.02 -6.01 5.36
CA ALA A 431 26.73 -6.05 3.94
C ALA A 431 28.01 -6.03 3.11
N ASP A 432 27.92 -6.51 1.87
CA ASP A 432 29.02 -6.53 0.90
C ASP A 432 28.88 -5.38 -0.10
N VAL A 433 27.66 -5.10 -0.54
CA VAL A 433 27.35 -4.00 -1.45
C VAL A 433 25.96 -3.43 -1.18
N ALA A 434 25.83 -2.11 -1.26
CA ALA A 434 24.55 -1.40 -1.23
C ALA A 434 24.27 -0.75 -2.60
N PHE A 435 23.14 -1.10 -3.21
CA PHE A 435 22.67 -0.48 -4.44
C PHE A 435 21.67 0.62 -4.14
N LEU A 436 22.10 1.87 -4.36
CA LEU A 436 21.22 3.03 -4.26
C LEU A 436 20.54 3.25 -5.62
N ILE A 437 19.23 3.39 -5.60
CA ILE A 437 18.40 3.56 -6.80
C ILE A 437 17.47 4.77 -6.67
N LYS A 438 17.01 5.27 -7.81
CA LYS A 438 15.95 6.26 -7.87
C LYS A 438 14.59 5.65 -7.55
N PRO A 439 13.63 6.43 -7.05
CA PRO A 439 12.26 5.95 -6.88
C PRO A 439 11.61 5.71 -8.25
N VAL A 440 10.75 4.70 -8.34
CA VAL A 440 9.84 4.53 -9.46
C VAL A 440 8.87 5.70 -9.49
N THR A 441 8.62 6.28 -10.65
CA THR A 441 7.65 7.36 -10.80
C THR A 441 6.22 6.83 -10.86
N LEU A 442 5.26 7.67 -10.47
CA LEU A 442 3.83 7.34 -10.57
C LEU A 442 3.42 7.02 -12.02
N ALA A 443 4.02 7.72 -12.99
CA ALA A 443 3.76 7.50 -14.42
C ALA A 443 4.25 6.11 -14.87
N GLN A 444 5.47 5.70 -14.49
CA GLN A 444 6.00 4.37 -14.79
C GLN A 444 5.14 3.27 -14.16
N MET A 445 4.78 3.41 -12.89
CA MET A 445 3.92 2.46 -12.19
C MET A 445 2.55 2.32 -12.88
N ARG A 446 1.92 3.44 -13.23
CA ARG A 446 0.64 3.47 -13.95
C ARG A 446 0.75 2.76 -15.30
N ASP A 447 1.77 3.06 -16.08
CA ASP A 447 1.96 2.48 -17.42
C ASP A 447 2.16 0.95 -17.36
N ILE A 448 2.98 0.46 -16.45
CA ILE A 448 3.17 -0.98 -16.19
C ILE A 448 1.84 -1.65 -15.81
N SER A 449 1.13 -1.07 -14.85
CA SER A 449 -0.08 -1.68 -14.29
C SER A 449 -1.23 -1.76 -15.30
N LEU A 450 -1.48 -0.66 -16.03
CA LEU A 450 -2.57 -0.61 -17.03
C LEU A 450 -2.31 -1.53 -18.22
N ASN A 451 -1.06 -1.92 -18.46
CA ASN A 451 -0.70 -2.93 -19.45
C ASN A 451 -0.68 -4.36 -18.88
N LEU A 452 -1.21 -4.56 -17.65
CA LEU A 452 -1.27 -5.85 -16.94
C LEU A 452 0.10 -6.47 -16.69
N GLU A 453 1.12 -5.63 -16.63
CA GLU A 453 2.50 -6.00 -16.32
C GLU A 453 2.78 -5.77 -14.81
N VAL A 454 3.86 -6.35 -14.34
CA VAL A 454 4.31 -6.19 -12.93
C VAL A 454 5.79 -5.84 -12.87
N MET A 455 6.16 -5.16 -11.80
CA MET A 455 7.54 -4.83 -11.46
C MET A 455 8.13 -5.89 -10.52
N PRO A 456 9.45 -5.94 -10.38
CA PRO A 456 10.10 -6.68 -9.31
C PRO A 456 9.54 -6.29 -7.94
N GLN A 457 9.70 -7.19 -6.96
CA GLN A 457 9.25 -6.91 -5.59
C GLN A 457 9.92 -5.69 -4.98
N LYS A 458 9.17 -5.03 -4.07
CA LYS A 458 9.66 -3.87 -3.34
C LYS A 458 10.15 -2.75 -4.28
N SER A 459 9.46 -2.60 -5.43
CA SER A 459 9.76 -1.53 -6.39
C SER A 459 9.25 -0.18 -5.96
N THR A 460 8.21 -0.14 -5.13
CA THR A 460 7.58 1.10 -4.66
C THR A 460 7.48 1.12 -3.14
N ASP A 461 7.71 2.30 -2.55
CA ASP A 461 7.42 2.55 -1.14
C ASP A 461 6.64 3.86 -1.01
N PHE A 462 5.31 3.75 -1.04
CA PHE A 462 4.43 4.90 -0.83
C PHE A 462 4.57 5.43 0.58
N TYR A 463 4.88 6.71 0.69
CA TYR A 463 5.07 7.40 1.96
C TYR A 463 4.08 8.58 2.10
N PRO A 464 3.57 8.83 3.31
CA PRO A 464 3.59 7.94 4.48
C PRO A 464 2.69 6.72 4.29
N LYS A 465 2.82 5.73 5.19
CA LYS A 465 1.89 4.60 5.21
C LYS A 465 0.53 5.02 5.76
N LEU A 466 -0.52 4.26 5.42
CA LEU A 466 -1.83 4.46 6.02
C LEU A 466 -1.85 3.85 7.42
N LEU A 467 -2.34 4.58 8.42
CA LEU A 467 -2.47 4.03 9.77
C LEU A 467 -3.61 3.01 9.85
N SER A 468 -3.36 1.91 10.54
CA SER A 468 -4.37 0.92 10.93
C SER A 468 -5.05 1.36 12.25
N GLY A 469 -6.37 1.14 12.36
CA GLY A 469 -7.15 1.47 13.55
C GLY A 469 -7.91 2.78 13.49
N LEU A 470 -7.85 3.54 12.39
CA LEU A 470 -8.69 4.74 12.20
C LEU A 470 -10.15 4.37 11.96
N ALA A 471 -10.37 3.30 11.22
CA ALA A 471 -11.64 2.65 10.94
C ALA A 471 -11.38 1.16 10.73
N MET A 472 -12.37 0.32 11.03
CA MET A 472 -12.35 -1.12 10.80
C MET A 472 -13.71 -1.54 10.24
N TYR A 473 -13.76 -2.61 9.48
CA TYR A 473 -14.99 -3.12 8.90
C TYR A 473 -15.28 -4.52 9.43
N THR A 474 -16.41 -4.71 10.08
CA THR A 474 -16.89 -6.02 10.57
C THR A 474 -17.66 -6.74 9.46
N LEU A 475 -17.52 -8.06 9.41
CA LEU A 475 -18.16 -8.94 8.43
C LEU A 475 -19.35 -9.69 9.05
N ASP A 476 -19.98 -9.06 10.05
CA ASP A 476 -21.15 -9.60 10.75
C ASP A 476 -22.44 -9.26 10.02
#